data_02a8af7daa9cf1ecfb08091a57f192ba
#
_entry.id   02a8af7daa9cf1ecfb08091a57f192ba
#
_cell.length_a   1.000
_cell.length_b   1.000
_cell.length_c   1.000
_cell.angle_alpha   90.00
_cell.angle_beta   90.00
_cell.angle_gamma   90.00
#
_symmetry.space_group_name_H-M   'P 1'
#
loop_
_entity.id
_entity.type
_entity.pdbx_description
1 polymer ?
#
loop_
_entity_poly.entity_id
_entity_poly.type
_entity_poly.pdbx_seq_one_letter_code
_entity_poly.pdbx_strand_id
1 'polypeptide(L)'
;MLRQQPMQAPITALYCRLSRDDELQGESNSISNQKRILESYAREHSLMPYQFFVDDGWSGANFQRPGFTEMMDAVENGAVKTVVTKDLSRLGRNYLQVGLFTEITFPKKGVRFIAINDGVDSAQGDNDMSALRNLFNEWMVRDTSKKIKAVFRAKGMSGKPITSQPVYGYLKGPDGHFVVDPEAAPVVKQIFSLCLAGNGPTKIARMLTEQNIPT
;
A
#
# COMPACT_ATOMS: atom_id res chain seq x y z
N MET A 1 36.87 -18.33 32.52
CA MET A 1 35.76 -17.59 33.14
C MET A 1 35.38 -16.46 32.21
N LEU A 2 34.34 -16.66 31.42
CA LEU A 2 33.77 -15.62 30.56
C LEU A 2 33.04 -14.62 31.46
N ARG A 3 33.49 -13.37 31.51
CA ARG A 3 32.76 -12.28 32.18
C ARG A 3 31.44 -12.10 31.44
N GLN A 4 30.32 -12.51 32.05
CA GLN A 4 29.00 -12.06 31.65
C GLN A 4 28.98 -10.54 31.84
N GLN A 5 28.88 -9.82 30.72
CA GLN A 5 28.55 -8.39 30.77
C GLN A 5 27.17 -8.25 31.47
N PRO A 6 26.97 -7.27 32.35
CA PRO A 6 25.70 -7.06 32.98
C PRO A 6 24.67 -6.79 31.86
N MET A 7 23.63 -7.61 31.77
CA MET A 7 22.50 -7.36 30.87
C MET A 7 21.92 -5.98 31.21
N GLN A 8 22.16 -5.00 30.35
CA GLN A 8 21.48 -3.72 30.44
C GLN A 8 19.96 -3.96 30.40
N ALA A 9 19.21 -3.24 31.23
CA ALA A 9 17.76 -3.31 31.20
C ALA A 9 17.26 -3.03 29.76
N PRO A 10 16.33 -3.85 29.25
CA PRO A 10 15.85 -3.68 27.88
C PRO A 10 15.20 -2.32 27.70
N ILE A 11 15.45 -1.72 26.54
CA ILE A 11 14.97 -0.38 26.19
C ILE A 11 13.71 -0.41 25.31
N THR A 12 13.04 0.74 25.23
CA THR A 12 12.04 1.04 24.22
C THR A 12 12.70 1.77 23.06
N ALA A 13 12.56 1.24 21.85
CA ALA A 13 13.03 1.88 20.63
C ALA A 13 11.96 2.86 20.11
N LEU A 14 12.27 4.14 20.04
CA LEU A 14 11.44 5.19 19.47
C LEU A 14 11.92 5.48 18.04
N TYR A 15 11.23 4.93 17.05
CA TYR A 15 11.65 5.00 15.66
C TYR A 15 10.99 6.16 14.90
N CYS A 16 11.81 7.03 14.32
CA CYS A 16 11.40 8.17 13.50
C CYS A 16 11.92 8.04 12.07
N ARG A 17 11.09 8.35 11.08
CA ARG A 17 11.50 8.42 9.67
C ARG A 17 10.84 9.58 8.96
N LEU A 18 11.63 10.29 8.15
CA LEU A 18 11.16 11.32 7.23
C LEU A 18 11.79 11.09 5.85
N SER A 19 11.00 11.10 4.78
CA SER A 19 11.49 11.10 3.41
C SER A 19 11.39 12.50 2.82
N ARG A 20 12.17 12.79 1.78
CA ARG A 20 12.09 14.07 1.05
C ARG A 20 10.68 14.39 0.54
N ASP A 21 9.92 13.35 0.16
CA ASP A 21 8.52 13.52 -0.27
C ASP A 21 7.59 13.89 0.90
N ASP A 22 7.91 13.45 2.12
CA ASP A 22 7.12 13.75 3.33
C ASP A 22 7.37 15.19 3.83
N GLU A 23 8.52 15.81 3.52
CA GLU A 23 8.84 17.21 3.86
C GLU A 23 7.85 18.20 3.22
N LEU A 24 7.33 17.86 2.02
CA LEU A 24 6.35 18.68 1.30
C LEU A 24 4.96 18.69 1.96
N GLN A 25 4.71 17.82 2.95
CA GLN A 25 3.40 17.65 3.60
C GLN A 25 3.26 18.44 4.93
N GLY A 26 4.23 19.31 5.26
CA GLY A 26 4.14 20.26 6.36
C GLY A 26 4.82 19.81 7.67
N GLU A 27 4.92 20.75 8.62
CA GLU A 27 5.63 20.62 9.91
C GLU A 27 5.17 19.45 10.79
N SER A 28 3.92 18.97 10.62
CA SER A 28 3.38 17.87 11.43
C SER A 28 4.13 16.55 11.25
N ASN A 29 4.92 16.41 10.17
CA ASN A 29 5.67 15.19 9.86
C ASN A 29 7.17 15.29 10.17
N SER A 30 7.67 16.45 10.58
CA SER A 30 9.09 16.66 10.89
C SER A 30 9.62 15.64 11.92
N ILE A 31 10.90 15.32 11.84
CA ILE A 31 11.57 14.44 12.83
C ILE A 31 11.41 14.98 14.26
N SER A 32 11.52 16.29 14.43
CA SER A 32 11.36 16.95 15.74
C SER A 32 9.97 16.74 16.33
N ASN A 33 8.93 16.85 15.49
CA ASN A 33 7.56 16.62 15.94
C ASN A 33 7.31 15.13 16.25
N GLN A 34 7.84 14.20 15.42
CA GLN A 34 7.76 12.78 15.71
C GLN A 34 8.43 12.44 17.04
N LYS A 35 9.64 12.94 17.31
CA LYS A 35 10.34 12.74 18.57
C LYS A 35 9.51 13.20 19.76
N ARG A 36 8.92 14.38 19.68
CA ARG A 36 8.07 14.94 20.75
C ARG A 36 6.85 14.04 21.04
N ILE A 37 6.17 13.56 20.00
CA ILE A 37 5.01 12.66 20.13
C ILE A 37 5.42 11.35 20.79
N LEU A 38 6.48 10.72 20.27
CA LEU A 38 6.95 9.42 20.77
C LEU A 38 7.46 9.50 22.21
N GLU A 39 8.17 10.58 22.56
CA GLU A 39 8.65 10.82 23.90
C GLU A 39 7.51 11.04 24.91
N SER A 40 6.50 11.87 24.55
CA SER A 40 5.31 12.07 25.39
C SER A 40 4.60 10.74 25.65
N TYR A 41 4.36 9.98 24.57
CA TYR A 41 3.73 8.67 24.67
C TYR A 41 4.53 7.70 25.55
N ALA A 42 5.85 7.63 25.38
CA ALA A 42 6.70 6.76 26.17
C ALA A 42 6.67 7.11 27.67
N ARG A 43 6.64 8.40 28.02
CA ARG A 43 6.53 8.86 29.41
C ARG A 43 5.16 8.55 30.01
N GLU A 44 4.07 8.82 29.27
CA GLU A 44 2.68 8.58 29.69
C GLU A 44 2.39 7.08 29.94
N HIS A 45 3.02 6.20 29.15
CA HIS A 45 2.80 4.75 29.23
C HIS A 45 3.92 3.99 29.95
N SER A 46 4.80 4.71 30.69
CA SER A 46 5.90 4.11 31.48
C SER A 46 6.86 3.24 30.66
N LEU A 47 7.11 3.60 29.39
CA LEU A 47 7.99 2.88 28.46
C LEU A 47 9.44 3.38 28.56
N MET A 48 10.00 3.38 29.78
CA MET A 48 11.36 3.84 30.07
C MET A 48 12.28 2.67 30.44
N PRO A 49 13.57 2.70 30.17
CA PRO A 49 14.28 3.71 29.37
C PRO A 49 14.01 3.58 27.87
N TYR A 50 14.18 4.67 27.12
CA TYR A 50 14.01 4.66 25.67
C TYR A 50 15.26 5.20 24.94
N GLN A 51 15.38 4.83 23.65
CA GLN A 51 16.38 5.34 22.71
C GLN A 51 15.70 5.69 21.38
N PHE A 52 16.14 6.80 20.76
CA PHE A 52 15.70 7.18 19.43
C PHE A 52 16.54 6.50 18.34
N PHE A 53 15.86 5.97 17.32
CA PHE A 53 16.44 5.51 16.06
C PHE A 53 15.84 6.36 14.95
N VAL A 54 16.66 7.00 14.13
CA VAL A 54 16.21 8.06 13.22
C VAL A 54 16.77 7.85 11.82
N ASP A 55 15.85 7.86 10.83
CA ASP A 55 16.17 7.86 9.41
C ASP A 55 15.59 9.13 8.76
N ASP A 56 16.41 10.19 8.70
CA ASP A 56 16.05 11.45 8.04
C ASP A 56 16.50 11.44 6.58
N GLY A 57 15.61 11.88 5.67
CA GLY A 57 15.84 11.86 4.22
C GLY A 57 15.72 10.46 3.56
N TRP A 58 15.30 9.42 4.28
CA TRP A 58 15.22 8.06 3.78
C TRP A 58 13.80 7.67 3.35
N SER A 59 13.69 7.05 2.16
CA SER A 59 12.43 6.52 1.66
C SER A 59 11.94 5.33 2.49
N GLY A 60 10.61 5.23 2.67
CA GLY A 60 9.97 4.05 3.27
C GLY A 60 9.86 2.82 2.36
N ALA A 61 10.40 2.89 1.13
CA ALA A 61 10.24 1.83 0.13
C ALA A 61 11.12 0.59 0.42
N ASN A 62 12.26 0.78 1.07
CA ASN A 62 13.14 -0.30 1.50
C ASN A 62 13.49 -0.18 2.99
N PHE A 63 14.11 -1.22 3.54
CA PHE A 63 14.49 -1.30 4.96
C PHE A 63 16.02 -1.25 5.17
N GLN A 64 16.80 -1.01 4.12
CA GLN A 64 18.24 -0.79 4.21
C GLN A 64 18.51 0.67 4.59
N ARG A 65 18.23 1.02 5.83
CA ARG A 65 18.34 2.36 6.40
C ARG A 65 19.15 2.28 7.70
N PRO A 66 20.09 3.19 7.94
CA PRO A 66 21.00 3.12 9.08
C PRO A 66 20.28 3.00 10.42
N GLY A 67 19.32 3.90 10.70
CA GLY A 67 18.58 3.89 11.98
C GLY A 67 17.69 2.66 12.14
N PHE A 68 17.05 2.19 11.05
CA PHE A 68 16.26 0.96 11.08
C PHE A 68 17.15 -0.27 11.32
N THR A 69 18.31 -0.35 10.65
CA THR A 69 19.26 -1.45 10.82
C THR A 69 19.77 -1.50 12.25
N GLU A 70 20.21 -0.37 12.80
CA GLU A 70 20.67 -0.27 14.20
C GLU A 70 19.58 -0.71 15.19
N MET A 71 18.33 -0.28 14.97
CA MET A 71 17.18 -0.71 15.77
C MET A 71 16.98 -2.23 15.69
N MET A 72 17.05 -2.81 14.47
CA MET A 72 16.87 -4.25 14.29
C MET A 72 18.01 -5.06 14.91
N ASP A 73 19.25 -4.59 14.84
CA ASP A 73 20.38 -5.21 15.52
C ASP A 73 20.15 -5.22 17.03
N ALA A 74 19.65 -4.13 17.61
CA ALA A 74 19.30 -4.06 19.02
C ALA A 74 18.11 -5.01 19.39
N VAL A 75 17.14 -5.18 18.49
CA VAL A 75 16.04 -6.17 18.63
C VAL A 75 16.61 -7.59 18.60
N GLU A 76 17.49 -7.92 17.64
CA GLU A 76 18.10 -9.23 17.50
C GLU A 76 18.93 -9.62 18.72
N ASN A 77 19.63 -8.65 19.30
CA ASN A 77 20.45 -8.82 20.49
C ASN A 77 19.64 -8.84 21.81
N GLY A 78 18.30 -8.68 21.74
CA GLY A 78 17.41 -8.69 22.90
C GLY A 78 17.49 -7.42 23.77
N ALA A 79 18.16 -6.37 23.29
CA ALA A 79 18.26 -5.08 23.99
C ALA A 79 16.96 -4.25 23.89
N VAL A 80 16.10 -4.52 22.91
CA VAL A 80 14.82 -3.83 22.72
C VAL A 80 13.66 -4.75 23.09
N LYS A 81 12.72 -4.24 23.89
CA LYS A 81 11.47 -4.94 24.27
C LYS A 81 10.23 -4.31 23.68
N THR A 82 10.29 -3.05 23.31
CA THR A 82 9.17 -2.34 22.68
C THR A 82 9.68 -1.47 21.55
N VAL A 83 8.99 -1.50 20.41
CA VAL A 83 9.21 -0.58 19.28
C VAL A 83 8.00 0.31 19.17
N VAL A 84 8.19 1.63 19.15
CA VAL A 84 7.12 2.62 19.02
C VAL A 84 7.38 3.49 17.80
N THR A 85 6.35 3.65 16.95
CA THR A 85 6.35 4.56 15.80
C THR A 85 5.15 5.52 15.89
N LYS A 86 5.22 6.68 15.21
CA LYS A 86 4.08 7.58 15.11
C LYS A 86 2.92 6.90 14.37
N ASP A 87 3.21 6.27 13.24
CA ASP A 87 2.30 5.52 12.39
C ASP A 87 3.06 4.43 11.63
N LEU A 88 2.34 3.46 11.06
CA LEU A 88 2.90 2.34 10.30
C LEU A 88 3.73 2.79 9.10
N SER A 89 3.38 3.92 8.49
CA SER A 89 4.12 4.45 7.34
C SER A 89 5.55 4.86 7.71
N ARG A 90 5.81 5.19 8.99
CA ARG A 90 7.16 5.48 9.49
C ARG A 90 8.01 4.22 9.52
N LEU A 91 7.42 3.06 9.93
CA LEU A 91 8.13 1.78 9.86
C LEU A 91 8.49 1.43 8.42
N GLY A 92 7.55 1.54 7.47
CA GLY A 92 7.80 1.31 6.05
C GLY A 92 6.57 1.53 5.18
N ARG A 93 6.79 1.71 3.86
CA ARG A 93 5.72 1.79 2.86
C ARG A 93 5.45 0.46 2.15
N ASN A 94 6.31 -0.53 2.35
CA ASN A 94 6.11 -1.88 1.84
C ASN A 94 5.36 -2.71 2.90
N TYR A 95 4.05 -2.86 2.70
CA TYR A 95 3.16 -3.54 3.63
C TYR A 95 3.54 -5.01 3.91
N LEU A 96 4.09 -5.74 2.90
CA LEU A 96 4.54 -7.13 3.10
C LEU A 96 5.71 -7.21 4.07
N GLN A 97 6.68 -6.30 3.93
CA GLN A 97 7.82 -6.25 4.83
C GLN A 97 7.43 -5.71 6.21
N VAL A 98 6.57 -4.70 6.28
CA VAL A 98 6.03 -4.22 7.57
C VAL A 98 5.31 -5.36 8.28
N GLY A 99 4.43 -6.11 7.58
CA GLY A 99 3.75 -7.28 8.12
C GLY A 99 4.72 -8.36 8.60
N LEU A 100 5.80 -8.63 7.85
CA LEU A 100 6.85 -9.58 8.27
C LEU A 100 7.48 -9.18 9.61
N PHE A 101 7.78 -7.88 9.81
CA PHE A 101 8.33 -7.41 11.07
C PHE A 101 7.31 -7.45 12.20
N THR A 102 6.09 -6.95 11.98
CA THR A 102 5.09 -6.79 13.05
C THR A 102 4.41 -8.10 13.43
N GLU A 103 4.20 -9.03 12.46
CA GLU A 103 3.48 -10.29 12.72
C GLU A 103 4.41 -11.49 12.97
N ILE A 104 5.67 -11.43 12.54
CA ILE A 104 6.60 -12.55 12.65
C ILE A 104 7.84 -12.18 13.47
N THR A 105 8.59 -11.15 13.06
CA THR A 105 9.91 -10.88 13.64
C THR A 105 9.79 -10.38 15.08
N PHE A 106 8.99 -9.35 15.33
CA PHE A 106 8.82 -8.79 16.67
C PHE A 106 8.19 -9.80 17.64
N PRO A 107 7.10 -10.53 17.29
CA PRO A 107 6.56 -11.57 18.17
C PRO A 107 7.55 -12.68 18.50
N LYS A 108 8.33 -13.18 17.51
CA LYS A 108 9.37 -14.19 17.75
C LYS A 108 10.44 -13.74 18.74
N LYS A 109 10.74 -12.43 18.78
CA LYS A 109 11.72 -11.84 19.70
C LYS A 109 11.09 -11.36 21.00
N GLY A 110 9.78 -11.53 21.20
CA GLY A 110 9.04 -11.04 22.35
C GLY A 110 9.06 -9.51 22.44
N VAL A 111 9.06 -8.82 21.30
CA VAL A 111 9.05 -7.36 21.18
C VAL A 111 7.63 -6.87 20.94
N ARG A 112 7.15 -5.98 21.81
CA ARG A 112 5.88 -5.25 21.63
C ARG A 112 6.03 -4.20 20.54
N PHE A 113 5.07 -4.09 19.64
CA PHE A 113 5.02 -3.07 18.61
C PHE A 113 3.84 -2.13 18.82
N ILE A 114 4.07 -0.81 18.72
CA ILE A 114 3.06 0.22 18.88
C ILE A 114 3.15 1.22 17.71
N ALA A 115 2.01 1.49 17.04
CA ALA A 115 1.85 2.58 16.07
C ALA A 115 0.75 3.52 16.58
N ILE A 116 1.13 4.67 17.12
CA ILE A 116 0.26 5.55 17.93
C ILE A 116 -0.96 6.01 17.16
N ASN A 117 -0.76 6.62 15.98
CA ASN A 117 -1.86 7.19 15.19
C ASN A 117 -2.77 6.15 14.54
N ASP A 118 -2.26 4.93 14.36
CA ASP A 118 -3.03 3.82 13.78
C ASP A 118 -3.80 3.04 14.86
N GLY A 119 -3.59 3.36 16.15
CA GLY A 119 -4.20 2.68 17.28
C GLY A 119 -3.74 1.22 17.40
N VAL A 120 -2.54 0.89 16.93
CA VAL A 120 -2.01 -0.48 16.94
C VAL A 120 -1.09 -0.67 18.14
N ASP A 121 -1.38 -1.72 18.93
CA ASP A 121 -0.56 -2.17 20.04
C ASP A 121 -0.57 -3.70 20.12
N SER A 122 0.53 -4.35 19.80
CA SER A 122 0.60 -5.81 19.78
C SER A 122 0.45 -6.50 21.14
N ALA A 123 0.45 -5.75 22.25
CA ALA A 123 0.19 -6.30 23.58
C ALA A 123 -1.31 -6.35 23.95
N GLN A 124 -2.18 -5.66 23.20
CA GLN A 124 -3.63 -5.59 23.50
C GLN A 124 -4.45 -6.76 22.89
N GLY A 125 -3.78 -7.74 22.25
CA GLY A 125 -4.40 -8.99 21.80
C GLY A 125 -4.89 -9.00 20.35
N ASP A 126 -5.69 -10.03 19.99
CA ASP A 126 -6.10 -10.32 18.60
C ASP A 126 -6.92 -9.21 17.91
N ASN A 127 -7.59 -8.34 18.65
CA ASN A 127 -8.38 -7.25 18.07
C ASN A 127 -7.50 -6.19 17.38
N ASP A 128 -6.35 -5.85 17.97
CA ASP A 128 -5.43 -4.85 17.41
C ASP A 128 -4.66 -5.42 16.22
N MET A 129 -4.32 -6.71 16.26
CA MET A 129 -3.71 -7.39 15.12
C MET A 129 -4.70 -7.55 13.96
N SER A 130 -6.00 -7.68 14.25
CA SER A 130 -7.03 -7.66 13.21
C SER A 130 -7.16 -6.29 12.55
N ALA A 131 -7.07 -5.20 13.31
CA ALA A 131 -7.03 -3.84 12.79
C ALA A 131 -5.80 -3.63 11.90
N LEU A 132 -4.64 -4.12 12.30
CA LEU A 132 -3.40 -4.08 11.53
C LEU A 132 -3.55 -4.85 10.20
N ARG A 133 -4.09 -6.07 10.21
CA ARG A 133 -4.38 -6.86 8.99
C ARG A 133 -5.34 -6.15 8.06
N ASN A 134 -6.38 -5.51 8.59
CA ASN A 134 -7.34 -4.74 7.79
C ASN A 134 -6.67 -3.54 7.12
N LEU A 135 -5.80 -2.81 7.82
CA LEU A 135 -5.01 -1.72 7.24
C LEU A 135 -4.07 -2.21 6.13
N PHE A 136 -3.40 -3.35 6.32
CA PHE A 136 -2.57 -3.95 5.28
C PHE A 136 -3.38 -4.36 4.05
N ASN A 137 -4.54 -4.98 4.24
CA ASN A 137 -5.44 -5.34 3.16
C ASN A 137 -5.91 -4.09 2.38
N GLU A 138 -6.27 -3.03 3.06
CA GLU A 138 -6.67 -1.76 2.44
C GLU A 138 -5.50 -1.13 1.64
N TRP A 139 -4.30 -1.13 2.19
CA TRP A 139 -3.11 -0.64 1.49
C TRP A 139 -2.80 -1.49 0.25
N MET A 140 -2.90 -2.81 0.36
CA MET A 140 -2.70 -3.73 -0.77
C MET A 140 -3.69 -3.45 -1.90
N VAL A 141 -4.97 -3.27 -1.58
CA VAL A 141 -6.01 -2.95 -2.56
C VAL A 141 -5.72 -1.60 -3.23
N ARG A 142 -5.36 -0.57 -2.46
CA ARG A 142 -5.02 0.76 -2.98
C ARG A 142 -3.78 0.73 -3.88
N ASP A 143 -2.73 0.04 -3.48
CA ASP A 143 -1.48 -0.06 -4.26
C ASP A 143 -1.71 -0.83 -5.56
N THR A 144 -2.40 -1.98 -5.49
CA THR A 144 -2.80 -2.77 -6.66
C THR A 144 -3.65 -1.96 -7.62
N SER A 145 -4.64 -1.21 -7.13
CA SER A 145 -5.47 -0.34 -7.95
C SER A 145 -4.65 0.74 -8.67
N LYS A 146 -3.69 1.39 -7.98
CA LYS A 146 -2.79 2.37 -8.59
C LYS A 146 -1.94 1.75 -9.70
N LYS A 147 -1.37 0.57 -9.47
CA LYS A 147 -0.57 -0.17 -10.45
C LYS A 147 -1.38 -0.56 -11.68
N ILE A 148 -2.58 -1.09 -11.49
CA ILE A 148 -3.50 -1.45 -12.58
C ILE A 148 -3.86 -0.21 -13.41
N LYS A 149 -4.24 0.90 -12.75
CA LYS A 149 -4.56 2.17 -13.45
C LYS A 149 -3.36 2.71 -14.23
N ALA A 150 -2.15 2.62 -13.68
CA ALA A 150 -0.94 3.04 -14.36
C ALA A 150 -0.67 2.22 -15.63
N VAL A 151 -0.82 0.87 -15.55
CA VAL A 151 -0.68 -0.03 -16.70
C VAL A 151 -1.74 0.26 -17.77
N PHE A 152 -3.00 0.45 -17.38
CA PHE A 152 -4.07 0.78 -18.31
C PHE A 152 -3.83 2.14 -18.98
N ARG A 153 -3.39 3.13 -18.22
CA ARG A 153 -3.04 4.45 -18.77
C ARG A 153 -1.86 4.35 -19.76
N ALA A 154 -0.82 3.61 -19.40
CA ALA A 154 0.33 3.41 -20.27
C ALA A 154 -0.05 2.70 -21.57
N LYS A 155 -0.86 1.64 -21.51
CA LYS A 155 -1.40 0.95 -22.69
C LYS A 155 -2.27 1.88 -23.54
N GLY A 156 -3.22 2.61 -22.93
CA GLY A 156 -4.07 3.55 -23.64
C GLY A 156 -3.28 4.66 -24.36
N MET A 157 -2.26 5.22 -23.69
CA MET A 157 -1.39 6.26 -24.25
C MET A 157 -0.49 5.72 -25.37
N SER A 158 -0.14 4.43 -25.37
CA SER A 158 0.64 3.79 -26.45
C SER A 158 -0.21 3.32 -27.63
N GLY A 159 -1.54 3.55 -27.61
CA GLY A 159 -2.47 3.09 -28.65
C GLY A 159 -2.72 1.58 -28.64
N LYS A 160 -2.15 0.84 -27.69
CA LYS A 160 -2.38 -0.61 -27.59
C LYS A 160 -3.73 -0.91 -26.97
N PRO A 161 -4.46 -1.94 -27.47
CA PRO A 161 -5.72 -2.33 -26.88
C PRO A 161 -5.59 -2.72 -25.40
N ILE A 162 -6.52 -2.26 -24.58
CA ILE A 162 -6.58 -2.58 -23.14
C ILE A 162 -7.11 -4.00 -22.94
N THR A 163 -8.05 -4.41 -23.78
CA THR A 163 -8.68 -5.76 -23.75
C THR A 163 -7.99 -6.70 -24.73
N SER A 164 -8.04 -7.99 -24.44
CA SER A 164 -7.49 -9.03 -25.31
C SER A 164 -8.42 -9.38 -26.49
N GLN A 165 -9.72 -9.09 -26.32
CA GLN A 165 -10.73 -9.36 -27.34
C GLN A 165 -11.33 -8.05 -27.87
N PRO A 166 -11.52 -7.93 -29.20
CA PRO A 166 -12.17 -6.77 -29.79
C PRO A 166 -13.68 -6.75 -29.41
N VAL A 167 -14.23 -5.56 -29.32
CA VAL A 167 -15.68 -5.37 -29.21
C VAL A 167 -16.31 -5.57 -30.59
N TYR A 168 -17.61 -5.88 -30.62
CA TYR A 168 -18.38 -6.03 -31.86
C TYR A 168 -18.17 -4.82 -32.79
N GLY A 169 -17.90 -5.08 -34.07
CA GLY A 169 -17.51 -4.06 -35.06
C GLY A 169 -16.01 -3.93 -35.29
N TYR A 170 -15.19 -4.69 -34.55
CA TYR A 170 -13.74 -4.72 -34.73
C TYR A 170 -13.21 -6.16 -34.75
N LEU A 171 -12.14 -6.38 -35.51
CA LEU A 171 -11.36 -7.60 -35.59
C LEU A 171 -9.96 -7.38 -35.01
N LYS A 172 -9.32 -8.46 -34.57
CA LYS A 172 -7.93 -8.39 -34.11
C LYS A 172 -7.00 -8.46 -35.32
N GLY A 173 -6.26 -7.38 -35.59
CA GLY A 173 -5.25 -7.32 -36.62
C GLY A 173 -4.00 -8.14 -36.29
N PRO A 174 -3.14 -8.42 -37.27
CA PRO A 174 -1.94 -9.25 -37.12
C PRO A 174 -0.89 -8.65 -36.17
N ASP A 175 -0.88 -7.35 -36.02
CA ASP A 175 -0.02 -6.58 -35.10
C ASP A 175 -0.59 -6.43 -33.68
N GLY A 176 -1.77 -7.03 -33.45
CA GLY A 176 -2.48 -6.97 -32.17
C GLY A 176 -3.32 -5.71 -31.94
N HIS A 177 -3.35 -4.76 -32.92
CA HIS A 177 -4.31 -3.64 -32.91
C HIS A 177 -5.68 -4.10 -33.40
N PHE A 178 -6.72 -3.33 -33.03
CA PHE A 178 -8.06 -3.59 -33.53
C PHE A 178 -8.28 -2.87 -34.84
N VAL A 179 -8.77 -3.60 -35.86
CA VAL A 179 -9.16 -3.08 -37.16
C VAL A 179 -10.67 -3.13 -37.29
N VAL A 180 -11.25 -2.25 -38.07
CA VAL A 180 -12.70 -2.21 -38.30
C VAL A 180 -13.14 -3.47 -39.03
N ASP A 181 -14.15 -4.14 -38.52
CA ASP A 181 -14.82 -5.24 -39.19
C ASP A 181 -15.78 -4.69 -40.26
N PRO A 182 -15.49 -4.93 -41.55
CA PRO A 182 -16.29 -4.36 -42.63
C PRO A 182 -17.75 -4.90 -42.67
N GLU A 183 -17.99 -6.10 -42.14
CA GLU A 183 -19.31 -6.70 -42.10
C GLU A 183 -20.15 -6.18 -40.93
N ALA A 184 -19.52 -6.02 -39.74
CA ALA A 184 -20.21 -5.58 -38.54
C ALA A 184 -20.29 -4.03 -38.43
N ALA A 185 -19.40 -3.28 -39.05
CA ALA A 185 -19.33 -1.82 -38.94
C ALA A 185 -20.63 -1.10 -39.39
N PRO A 186 -21.36 -1.53 -40.46
CA PRO A 186 -22.64 -0.93 -40.82
C PRO A 186 -23.68 -1.10 -39.73
N VAL A 187 -23.74 -2.24 -39.07
CA VAL A 187 -24.65 -2.56 -37.95
C VAL A 187 -24.35 -1.64 -36.76
N VAL A 188 -23.08 -1.48 -36.41
CA VAL A 188 -22.68 -0.57 -35.34
C VAL A 188 -23.11 0.86 -35.61
N LYS A 189 -22.92 1.35 -36.86
CA LYS A 189 -23.38 2.68 -37.27
C LYS A 189 -24.89 2.80 -37.15
N GLN A 190 -25.67 1.77 -37.56
CA GLN A 190 -27.11 1.73 -37.42
C GLN A 190 -27.54 1.80 -35.95
N ILE A 191 -26.88 1.04 -35.04
CA ILE A 191 -27.15 1.09 -33.60
C ILE A 191 -26.97 2.51 -33.06
N PHE A 192 -25.87 3.17 -33.39
CA PHE A 192 -25.62 4.55 -32.96
C PHE A 192 -26.68 5.52 -33.52
N SER A 193 -27.08 5.39 -34.80
CA SER A 193 -28.10 6.22 -35.40
C SER A 193 -29.48 6.07 -34.72
N LEU A 194 -29.87 4.82 -34.42
CA LEU A 194 -31.10 4.52 -33.68
C LEU A 194 -31.04 5.06 -32.24
N CYS A 195 -29.91 4.99 -31.59
CA CYS A 195 -29.72 5.58 -30.26
C CYS A 195 -29.86 7.09 -30.27
N LEU A 196 -29.24 7.77 -31.25
CA LEU A 196 -29.38 9.23 -31.43
C LEU A 196 -30.82 9.64 -31.76
N ALA A 197 -31.59 8.77 -32.42
CA ALA A 197 -33.03 8.96 -32.67
C ALA A 197 -33.90 8.73 -31.43
N GLY A 198 -33.30 8.51 -30.23
CA GLY A 198 -34.01 8.39 -28.95
C GLY A 198 -34.54 6.97 -28.65
N ASN A 199 -34.06 5.94 -29.37
CA ASN A 199 -34.45 4.57 -29.06
C ASN A 199 -33.59 4.00 -27.95
N GLY A 200 -34.21 3.36 -26.94
CA GLY A 200 -33.49 2.67 -25.86
C GLY A 200 -32.90 1.33 -26.32
N PRO A 201 -31.89 0.78 -25.57
CA PRO A 201 -31.16 -0.42 -25.95
C PRO A 201 -32.05 -1.62 -26.26
N THR A 202 -33.06 -1.89 -25.44
CA THR A 202 -34.00 -3.01 -25.62
C THR A 202 -34.80 -2.89 -26.91
N LYS A 203 -35.22 -1.66 -27.28
CA LYS A 203 -35.95 -1.42 -28.52
C LYS A 203 -35.05 -1.59 -29.74
N ILE A 204 -33.79 -1.12 -29.64
CA ILE A 204 -32.79 -1.30 -30.70
C ILE A 204 -32.52 -2.79 -30.91
N ALA A 205 -32.27 -3.56 -29.83
CA ALA A 205 -32.04 -5.00 -29.92
C ALA A 205 -33.20 -5.72 -30.64
N ARG A 206 -34.48 -5.40 -30.29
CA ARG A 206 -35.64 -5.97 -30.95
C ARG A 206 -35.69 -5.63 -32.44
N MET A 207 -35.42 -4.38 -32.82
CA MET A 207 -35.38 -3.96 -34.22
C MET A 207 -34.32 -4.68 -35.03
N LEU A 208 -33.14 -4.94 -34.45
CA LEU A 208 -32.06 -5.68 -35.10
C LEU A 208 -32.42 -7.18 -35.23
N THR A 209 -33.09 -7.76 -34.24
CA THR A 209 -33.58 -9.14 -34.30
C THR A 209 -34.64 -9.32 -35.38
N GLU A 210 -35.60 -8.36 -35.52
CA GLU A 210 -36.62 -8.34 -36.57
C GLU A 210 -36.01 -8.24 -37.98
N GLN A 211 -34.82 -7.66 -38.09
CA GLN A 211 -34.02 -7.57 -39.34
C GLN A 211 -33.11 -8.80 -39.58
N ASN A 212 -33.18 -9.85 -38.73
CA ASN A 212 -32.33 -11.01 -38.78
C ASN A 212 -30.83 -10.72 -38.79
N ILE A 213 -30.41 -9.64 -38.12
CA ILE A 213 -28.99 -9.33 -37.97
C ILE A 213 -28.39 -10.30 -36.94
N PRO A 214 -27.34 -11.09 -37.31
CA PRO A 214 -26.70 -12.04 -36.37
C PRO A 214 -26.02 -11.29 -35.23
N THR A 215 -26.09 -11.89 -34.04
CA THR A 215 -25.42 -11.41 -32.80
C THR A 215 -24.07 -12.05 -32.61
#